data_19432b179f5722c461e23370778de961
#
_entry.id   19432b179f5722c461e23370778de961
#
_cell.length_a   1.000
_cell.length_b   1.000
_cell.length_c   1.000
_cell.angle_alpha   90.00
_cell.angle_beta   90.00
_cell.angle_gamma   90.00
#
_symmetry.space_group_name_H-M   'P 1'
#
loop_
_entity.id
_entity.type
_entity.pdbx_description
1 polymer ?
#
loop_
_entity_poly.entity_id
_entity_poly.type
_entity_poly.pdbx_seq_one_letter_code
_entity_poly.pdbx_strand_id
1 'polypeptide(L)'
;MKTTSIKKFKNVWFTSDTHFDDERLDLFTREVLFESATEVDNFIIKQWNDNVKDGDLVIHVGDVALTQKGLDKVKGLNGTKWLVKGNYDTSDGTAKFKMSDDILLEQFDKVFDDLTIEIDGEEVFINHFPTSADVDKFNIVGHIHGTWKVQRNMINVGVDAWHFTPVPLKTIKFQMNGIRKYYDQNVYAGELKANLNFKHGEFKVLRAPIYDTVEHEDDINIFLAGPIQGAQEWQEEIISKIEKEFKDKHFTCNIIISSPRRLEKPKNFIYEEQVEWETYYLNRSYMGGITVFWLPTQDNEQQYDNKSRSYAQTSRFELGEWFGRGLGDFVIGVQSGFHGEKYITYKFKKDYEYDVETNINNVVKSIIKKINELI
;
A
#
# COMPACT_ATOMS: atom_id res chain seq x y z
N MET A 1 -9.54 -18.01 23.63
CA MET A 1 -10.21 -18.56 22.43
C MET A 1 -9.51 -19.83 21.98
N LYS A 2 -10.22 -20.72 21.28
CA LYS A 2 -9.62 -21.97 20.78
C LYS A 2 -9.01 -21.71 19.40
N THR A 3 -7.70 -21.92 19.26
CA THR A 3 -7.00 -21.76 17.97
C THR A 3 -7.50 -22.78 16.94
N THR A 4 -7.89 -22.30 15.77
CA THR A 4 -8.40 -23.12 14.68
C THR A 4 -7.29 -23.48 13.69
N SER A 5 -7.14 -24.77 13.40
CA SER A 5 -6.10 -25.25 12.49
C SER A 5 -6.48 -25.06 11.03
N ILE A 6 -5.55 -24.48 10.25
CA ILE A 6 -5.63 -24.33 8.79
C ILE A 6 -4.70 -25.30 8.04
N LYS A 7 -3.93 -26.12 8.75
CA LYS A 7 -2.85 -27.00 8.20
C LYS A 7 -3.33 -28.04 7.18
N LYS A 8 -4.62 -28.36 7.15
CA LYS A 8 -5.18 -29.36 6.21
C LYS A 8 -5.38 -28.84 4.78
N PHE A 9 -5.33 -27.53 4.58
CA PHE A 9 -5.56 -26.90 3.27
C PHE A 9 -4.27 -26.75 2.49
N LYS A 10 -4.35 -26.91 1.16
CA LYS A 10 -3.20 -26.80 0.28
C LYS A 10 -2.66 -25.36 0.25
N ASN A 11 -3.53 -24.41 0.03
CA ASN A 11 -3.25 -22.99 0.13
C ASN A 11 -4.31 -22.32 1.01
N VAL A 12 -3.96 -21.18 1.58
CA VAL A 12 -4.88 -20.33 2.36
C VAL A 12 -4.81 -18.93 1.83
N TRP A 13 -5.97 -18.34 1.62
CA TRP A 13 -6.19 -17.01 1.09
C TRP A 13 -7.03 -16.20 2.06
N PHE A 14 -6.88 -14.88 2.01
CA PHE A 14 -7.63 -13.94 2.82
C PHE A 14 -8.21 -12.85 1.93
N THR A 15 -9.40 -12.36 2.25
CA THR A 15 -10.03 -11.23 1.56
C THR A 15 -11.06 -10.60 2.49
N SER A 16 -11.51 -9.40 2.18
CA SER A 16 -12.54 -8.68 2.92
C SER A 16 -13.21 -7.64 2.03
N ASP A 17 -14.32 -7.09 2.50
CA ASP A 17 -14.96 -5.90 1.92
C ASP A 17 -15.33 -6.06 0.44
N THR A 18 -15.82 -7.24 0.07
CA THR A 18 -16.27 -7.50 -1.31
C THR A 18 -17.49 -6.68 -1.67
N HIS A 19 -18.41 -6.46 -0.75
CA HIS A 19 -19.64 -5.69 -0.94
C HIS A 19 -20.37 -6.03 -2.24
N PHE A 20 -20.59 -7.32 -2.48
CA PHE A 20 -21.30 -7.77 -3.68
C PHE A 20 -22.68 -7.14 -3.82
N ASP A 21 -23.03 -6.72 -5.05
CA ASP A 21 -24.28 -6.05 -5.43
C ASP A 21 -24.47 -4.69 -4.71
N ASP A 22 -23.37 -3.94 -4.50
CA ASP A 22 -23.38 -2.61 -3.90
C ASP A 22 -23.17 -1.53 -4.98
N GLU A 23 -24.23 -0.78 -5.27
CA GLU A 23 -24.21 0.26 -6.30
C GLU A 23 -23.56 1.59 -5.84
N ARG A 24 -23.15 1.68 -4.56
CA ARG A 24 -22.50 2.87 -3.99
C ARG A 24 -21.01 2.88 -4.28
N LEU A 25 -20.64 2.92 -5.57
CA LEU A 25 -19.24 2.85 -5.99
C LEU A 25 -18.41 4.02 -5.45
N ASP A 26 -19.00 5.21 -5.37
CA ASP A 26 -18.43 6.44 -4.84
C ASP A 26 -18.00 6.31 -3.36
N LEU A 27 -18.74 5.55 -2.57
CA LEU A 27 -18.41 5.32 -1.16
C LEU A 27 -17.05 4.63 -0.97
N PHE A 28 -16.63 3.84 -1.95
CA PHE A 28 -15.39 3.04 -1.91
C PHE A 28 -14.36 3.49 -2.94
N THR A 29 -14.59 4.62 -3.60
CA THR A 29 -13.78 5.14 -4.73
C THR A 29 -13.64 4.16 -5.91
N ARG A 30 -14.56 3.21 -6.04
CA ARG A 30 -14.57 2.19 -7.10
C ARG A 30 -15.05 2.76 -8.44
N GLU A 31 -15.78 3.87 -8.44
CA GLU A 31 -16.24 4.59 -9.62
C GLU A 31 -15.11 5.08 -10.52
N VAL A 32 -13.90 5.19 -9.98
CA VAL A 32 -12.68 5.54 -10.75
C VAL A 32 -12.28 4.42 -11.71
N LEU A 33 -12.61 3.17 -11.38
CA LEU A 33 -12.18 1.97 -12.11
C LEU A 33 -13.33 1.23 -12.80
N PHE A 34 -14.57 1.41 -12.33
CA PHE A 34 -15.73 0.63 -12.75
C PHE A 34 -16.96 1.51 -12.95
N GLU A 35 -17.79 1.15 -13.93
CA GLU A 35 -19.00 1.88 -14.25
C GLU A 35 -20.25 1.36 -13.51
N SER A 36 -20.18 0.15 -12.93
CA SER A 36 -21.31 -0.49 -12.25
C SER A 36 -20.89 -1.51 -11.19
N ALA A 37 -21.77 -1.75 -10.22
CA ALA A 37 -21.60 -2.84 -9.24
C ALA A 37 -21.43 -4.21 -9.90
N THR A 38 -22.13 -4.46 -11.01
CA THR A 38 -22.00 -5.72 -11.76
C THR A 38 -20.59 -5.90 -12.32
N GLU A 39 -19.96 -4.84 -12.78
CA GLU A 39 -18.60 -4.87 -13.29
C GLU A 39 -17.58 -5.15 -12.17
N VAL A 40 -17.73 -4.46 -11.03
CA VAL A 40 -16.93 -4.73 -9.81
C VAL A 40 -17.05 -6.19 -9.40
N ASP A 41 -18.27 -6.69 -9.26
CA ASP A 41 -18.56 -8.04 -8.83
C ASP A 41 -17.93 -9.09 -9.76
N ASN A 42 -18.11 -8.91 -11.07
CA ASN A 42 -17.53 -9.80 -12.08
C ASN A 42 -16.00 -9.78 -12.03
N PHE A 43 -15.41 -8.62 -11.77
CA PHE A 43 -13.96 -8.49 -11.64
C PHE A 43 -13.45 -9.20 -10.38
N ILE A 44 -14.08 -9.00 -9.22
CA ILE A 44 -13.74 -9.70 -7.97
C ILE A 44 -13.89 -11.22 -8.15
N ILE A 45 -15.01 -11.70 -8.72
CA ILE A 45 -15.25 -13.12 -8.97
C ILE A 45 -14.17 -13.71 -9.86
N LYS A 46 -13.80 -12.98 -10.93
CA LYS A 46 -12.73 -13.39 -11.82
C LYS A 46 -11.40 -13.50 -11.10
N GLN A 47 -10.99 -12.45 -10.36
CA GLN A 47 -9.73 -12.44 -9.59
C GLN A 47 -9.70 -13.56 -8.55
N TRP A 48 -10.81 -13.81 -7.88
CA TRP A 48 -10.92 -14.91 -6.93
C TRP A 48 -10.71 -16.27 -7.62
N ASN A 49 -11.50 -16.57 -8.65
CA ASN A 49 -11.49 -17.88 -9.31
C ASN A 49 -10.23 -18.15 -10.15
N ASP A 50 -9.56 -17.11 -10.64
CA ASP A 50 -8.28 -17.25 -11.32
C ASP A 50 -7.18 -17.70 -10.34
N ASN A 51 -7.22 -17.28 -9.10
CA ASN A 51 -6.20 -17.53 -8.07
C ASN A 51 -6.53 -18.72 -7.17
N VAL A 52 -7.74 -18.78 -6.63
CA VAL A 52 -8.19 -19.83 -5.70
C VAL A 52 -8.59 -21.09 -6.46
N LYS A 53 -8.19 -22.26 -5.97
CA LYS A 53 -8.48 -23.56 -6.58
C LYS A 53 -9.23 -24.47 -5.60
N ASP A 54 -9.78 -25.56 -6.12
CA ASP A 54 -10.38 -26.60 -5.29
C ASP A 54 -9.36 -27.15 -4.29
N GLY A 55 -9.79 -27.27 -3.03
CA GLY A 55 -8.94 -27.69 -1.91
C GLY A 55 -8.20 -26.55 -1.20
N ASP A 56 -8.25 -25.31 -1.72
CA ASP A 56 -7.79 -24.13 -1.00
C ASP A 56 -8.82 -23.68 0.03
N LEU A 57 -8.38 -22.93 1.03
CA LEU A 57 -9.22 -22.22 1.99
C LEU A 57 -9.18 -20.72 1.69
N VAL A 58 -10.35 -20.08 1.68
CA VAL A 58 -10.44 -18.62 1.74
C VAL A 58 -11.09 -18.22 3.05
N ILE A 59 -10.46 -17.36 3.82
CA ILE A 59 -11.02 -16.71 4.99
C ILE A 59 -11.44 -15.30 4.57
N HIS A 60 -12.76 -15.09 4.49
CA HIS A 60 -13.35 -13.79 4.23
C HIS A 60 -13.51 -13.03 5.56
N VAL A 61 -12.93 -11.84 5.64
CA VAL A 61 -12.86 -11.06 6.89
C VAL A 61 -13.93 -9.97 6.90
N GLY A 62 -15.15 -10.34 6.50
CA GLY A 62 -16.36 -9.54 6.68
C GLY A 62 -16.72 -8.61 5.51
N ASP A 63 -17.94 -8.09 5.60
CA ASP A 63 -18.59 -7.21 4.63
C ASP A 63 -18.71 -7.84 3.24
N VAL A 64 -19.46 -8.95 3.19
CA VAL A 64 -19.58 -9.80 2.00
C VAL A 64 -20.46 -9.17 0.93
N ALA A 65 -21.69 -8.77 1.28
CA ALA A 65 -22.70 -8.36 0.32
C ALA A 65 -23.71 -7.34 0.89
N LEU A 66 -24.33 -6.56 0.01
CA LEU A 66 -25.39 -5.62 0.39
C LEU A 66 -26.78 -6.25 0.31
N THR A 67 -26.96 -7.24 -0.55
CA THR A 67 -28.26 -7.87 -0.87
C THR A 67 -28.15 -9.39 -0.91
N GLN A 68 -29.32 -10.10 -0.89
CA GLN A 68 -29.36 -11.54 -1.10
C GLN A 68 -28.73 -11.95 -2.45
N LYS A 69 -29.01 -11.20 -3.50
CA LYS A 69 -28.44 -11.45 -4.84
C LYS A 69 -26.92 -11.34 -4.84
N GLY A 70 -26.37 -10.38 -4.08
CA GLY A 70 -24.93 -10.26 -3.87
C GLY A 70 -24.36 -11.45 -3.10
N LEU A 71 -25.03 -11.85 -2.02
CA LEU A 71 -24.62 -13.00 -1.20
C LEU A 71 -24.65 -14.32 -1.99
N ASP A 72 -25.62 -14.50 -2.87
CA ASP A 72 -25.76 -15.71 -3.70
C ASP A 72 -24.57 -15.90 -4.67
N LYS A 73 -23.82 -14.84 -5.00
CA LYS A 73 -22.62 -14.92 -5.83
C LYS A 73 -21.50 -15.72 -5.17
N VAL A 74 -21.48 -15.79 -3.86
CA VAL A 74 -20.47 -16.56 -3.08
C VAL A 74 -20.53 -18.06 -3.44
N LYS A 75 -21.68 -18.58 -3.87
CA LYS A 75 -21.83 -19.99 -4.32
C LYS A 75 -20.91 -20.33 -5.51
N GLY A 76 -20.67 -19.36 -6.37
CA GLY A 76 -19.83 -19.51 -7.57
C GLY A 76 -18.33 -19.35 -7.34
N LEU A 77 -17.90 -19.05 -6.11
CA LEU A 77 -16.50 -18.84 -5.76
C LEU A 77 -15.81 -20.16 -5.38
N ASN A 78 -14.60 -20.35 -5.93
CA ASN A 78 -13.79 -21.54 -5.69
C ASN A 78 -13.31 -21.65 -4.23
N GLY A 79 -13.01 -22.87 -3.80
CA GLY A 79 -12.40 -23.19 -2.50
C GLY A 79 -13.40 -23.36 -1.36
N THR A 80 -12.89 -23.84 -0.22
CA THR A 80 -13.60 -23.85 1.07
C THR A 80 -13.64 -22.42 1.61
N LYS A 81 -14.78 -21.96 2.07
CA LYS A 81 -14.98 -20.56 2.46
C LYS A 81 -15.34 -20.45 3.93
N TRP A 82 -14.55 -19.72 4.70
CA TRP A 82 -14.85 -19.34 6.08
C TRP A 82 -15.10 -17.84 6.15
N LEU A 83 -16.06 -17.43 6.95
CA LEU A 83 -16.39 -16.02 7.18
C LEU A 83 -16.08 -15.62 8.62
N VAL A 84 -15.39 -14.52 8.81
CA VAL A 84 -15.38 -13.72 10.03
C VAL A 84 -16.27 -12.51 9.76
N LYS A 85 -17.37 -12.37 10.53
CA LYS A 85 -18.43 -11.38 10.24
C LYS A 85 -17.93 -9.93 10.35
N GLY A 86 -18.38 -9.09 9.41
CA GLY A 86 -18.30 -7.63 9.47
C GLY A 86 -19.63 -7.00 9.85
N ASN A 87 -19.72 -5.69 9.79
CA ASN A 87 -20.96 -4.96 10.14
C ASN A 87 -22.09 -5.12 9.11
N TYR A 88 -21.79 -5.62 7.92
CA TYR A 88 -22.84 -5.96 6.93
C TYR A 88 -23.36 -7.38 7.08
N ASP A 89 -22.66 -8.26 7.81
CA ASP A 89 -22.96 -9.70 7.87
C ASP A 89 -23.75 -10.10 9.12
N THR A 90 -24.47 -9.18 9.73
CA THR A 90 -25.23 -9.44 10.97
C THR A 90 -26.71 -9.12 10.83
N SER A 91 -27.54 -9.71 11.71
CA SER A 91 -28.99 -9.49 11.71
C SER A 91 -29.41 -8.06 12.10
N ASP A 92 -28.57 -7.35 12.81
CA ASP A 92 -28.72 -5.95 13.23
C ASP A 92 -27.75 -4.99 12.50
N GLY A 93 -27.00 -5.54 11.53
CA GLY A 93 -25.95 -4.83 10.80
C GLY A 93 -26.44 -3.73 9.86
N THR A 94 -25.47 -3.16 9.13
CA THR A 94 -25.66 -1.99 8.27
C THR A 94 -26.32 -2.33 6.92
N ALA A 95 -26.24 -3.58 6.47
CA ALA A 95 -26.84 -4.01 5.20
C ALA A 95 -28.36 -3.84 5.19
N LYS A 96 -28.92 -3.53 4.03
CA LYS A 96 -30.39 -3.51 3.82
C LYS A 96 -30.98 -4.89 4.02
N PHE A 97 -30.28 -5.92 3.58
CA PHE A 97 -30.62 -7.32 3.80
C PHE A 97 -29.98 -7.80 5.09
N LYS A 98 -30.80 -8.30 6.04
CA LYS A 98 -30.32 -8.78 7.34
C LYS A 98 -29.88 -10.23 7.26
N MET A 99 -28.66 -10.51 7.65
CA MET A 99 -28.03 -11.82 7.53
C MET A 99 -27.97 -12.49 8.89
N SER A 100 -28.69 -13.60 9.05
CA SER A 100 -28.50 -14.51 10.19
C SER A 100 -27.39 -15.51 9.90
N ASP A 101 -26.84 -16.13 10.95
CA ASP A 101 -25.82 -17.17 10.80
C ASP A 101 -26.31 -18.34 9.92
N ASP A 102 -27.61 -18.70 9.98
CA ASP A 102 -28.17 -19.75 9.13
C ASP A 102 -28.09 -19.37 7.63
N ILE A 103 -28.38 -18.12 7.27
CA ILE A 103 -28.31 -17.64 5.90
C ILE A 103 -26.84 -17.62 5.43
N LEU A 104 -25.93 -17.19 6.29
CA LEU A 104 -24.50 -17.16 5.97
C LEU A 104 -23.94 -18.59 5.81
N LEU A 105 -24.37 -19.55 6.61
CA LEU A 105 -23.96 -20.96 6.52
C LEU A 105 -24.48 -21.67 5.25
N GLU A 106 -25.43 -21.09 4.52
CA GLU A 106 -25.78 -21.58 3.18
C GLU A 106 -24.69 -21.27 2.13
N GLN A 107 -23.81 -20.29 2.41
CA GLN A 107 -22.78 -19.79 1.50
C GLN A 107 -21.36 -20.11 1.97
N PHE A 108 -21.16 -20.20 3.27
CA PHE A 108 -19.87 -20.40 3.92
C PHE A 108 -19.86 -21.72 4.70
N ASP A 109 -18.74 -22.43 4.64
CA ASP A 109 -18.55 -23.69 5.40
C ASP A 109 -18.45 -23.46 6.91
N LYS A 110 -18.04 -22.27 7.33
CA LYS A 110 -17.99 -21.82 8.72
C LYS A 110 -18.17 -20.32 8.82
N VAL A 111 -18.80 -19.88 9.91
CA VAL A 111 -19.02 -18.47 10.28
C VAL A 111 -18.52 -18.24 11.69
N PHE A 112 -17.87 -17.10 11.91
CA PHE A 112 -17.25 -16.71 13.18
C PHE A 112 -17.52 -15.22 13.44
N ASP A 113 -17.59 -14.83 14.71
CA ASP A 113 -17.53 -13.40 15.11
C ASP A 113 -16.09 -12.89 15.07
N ASP A 114 -15.16 -13.71 15.55
CA ASP A 114 -13.72 -13.56 15.45
C ASP A 114 -13.04 -14.92 15.32
N LEU A 115 -11.80 -14.96 14.88
CA LEU A 115 -11.10 -16.20 14.63
C LEU A 115 -9.62 -16.06 15.02
N THR A 116 -9.09 -17.05 15.74
CA THR A 116 -7.65 -17.20 15.96
C THR A 116 -7.15 -18.43 15.19
N ILE A 117 -6.11 -18.25 14.38
CA ILE A 117 -5.42 -19.32 13.65
C ILE A 117 -3.95 -19.38 14.06
N GLU A 118 -3.27 -20.47 13.72
CA GLU A 118 -1.82 -20.61 13.91
C GLU A 118 -1.11 -20.48 12.55
N ILE A 119 -0.15 -19.54 12.47
CA ILE A 119 0.76 -19.37 11.33
C ILE A 119 2.19 -19.49 11.84
N ASP A 120 2.93 -20.50 11.36
CA ASP A 120 4.33 -20.76 11.71
C ASP A 120 4.61 -20.84 13.24
N GLY A 121 3.65 -21.37 13.99
CA GLY A 121 3.74 -21.54 15.45
C GLY A 121 3.26 -20.32 16.25
N GLU A 122 2.75 -19.29 15.61
CA GLU A 122 2.24 -18.10 16.27
C GLU A 122 0.74 -17.94 16.07
N GLU A 123 0.07 -17.46 17.10
CA GLU A 123 -1.33 -17.11 17.04
C GLU A 123 -1.52 -15.80 16.29
N VAL A 124 -2.41 -15.85 15.30
CA VAL A 124 -2.85 -14.69 14.49
C VAL A 124 -4.33 -14.49 14.74
N PHE A 125 -4.71 -13.28 15.13
CA PHE A 125 -6.09 -12.91 15.38
C PHE A 125 -6.71 -12.30 14.12
N ILE A 126 -7.95 -12.69 13.83
CA ILE A 126 -8.70 -12.24 12.66
C ILE A 126 -10.01 -11.64 13.13
N ASN A 127 -10.20 -10.39 12.85
CA ASN A 127 -11.43 -9.64 13.13
C ASN A 127 -11.66 -8.61 12.03
N HIS A 128 -12.89 -8.32 11.69
CA HIS A 128 -13.21 -7.35 10.66
C HIS A 128 -12.71 -5.94 11.03
N PHE A 129 -12.86 -5.53 12.28
CA PHE A 129 -12.55 -4.17 12.73
C PHE A 129 -11.10 -4.02 13.20
N PRO A 130 -10.29 -3.10 12.62
CA PRO A 130 -8.96 -2.78 13.15
C PRO A 130 -8.96 -2.31 14.62
N THR A 131 -10.02 -1.65 15.05
CA THR A 131 -10.18 -1.18 16.44
C THR A 131 -10.37 -2.31 17.45
N SER A 132 -10.71 -3.52 16.99
CA SER A 132 -10.84 -4.74 17.80
C SER A 132 -9.59 -5.62 17.78
N ALA A 133 -8.49 -5.13 17.19
CA ALA A 133 -7.23 -5.87 17.08
C ALA A 133 -6.68 -6.29 18.44
N ASP A 134 -6.13 -7.50 18.51
CA ASP A 134 -5.41 -7.99 19.68
C ASP A 134 -4.01 -7.38 19.70
N VAL A 135 -3.68 -6.65 20.76
CA VAL A 135 -2.42 -5.90 20.87
C VAL A 135 -1.19 -6.80 20.97
N ASP A 136 -1.37 -8.04 21.44
CA ASP A 136 -0.28 -8.99 21.66
C ASP A 136 -0.07 -9.94 20.47
N LYS A 137 -0.94 -9.87 19.43
CA LYS A 137 -0.91 -10.76 18.27
C LYS A 137 -0.74 -9.99 16.98
N PHE A 138 -0.31 -10.70 15.95
CA PHE A 138 -0.50 -10.21 14.58
C PHE A 138 -1.96 -10.34 14.20
N ASN A 139 -2.50 -9.32 13.52
CA ASN A 139 -3.91 -9.24 13.21
C ASN A 139 -4.14 -9.22 11.70
N ILE A 140 -5.22 -9.86 11.25
CA ILE A 140 -5.73 -9.78 9.89
C ILE A 140 -7.09 -9.10 9.98
N VAL A 141 -7.25 -7.96 9.27
CA VAL A 141 -8.42 -7.09 9.39
C VAL A 141 -9.00 -6.71 8.03
N GLY A 142 -10.21 -6.14 8.03
CA GLY A 142 -10.88 -5.51 6.90
C GLY A 142 -11.40 -4.12 7.27
N HIS A 143 -12.63 -3.77 6.81
CA HIS A 143 -13.42 -2.60 7.16
C HIS A 143 -12.95 -1.26 6.57
N ILE A 144 -11.67 -1.06 6.41
CA ILE A 144 -11.09 0.23 6.04
C ILE A 144 -10.78 0.37 4.55
N HIS A 145 -11.22 -0.60 3.74
CA HIS A 145 -11.07 -0.59 2.29
C HIS A 145 -9.62 -0.32 1.83
N GLY A 146 -9.41 0.68 1.00
CA GLY A 146 -8.11 1.04 0.45
C GLY A 146 -7.27 1.99 1.31
N THR A 147 -7.68 2.30 2.55
CA THR A 147 -7.04 3.33 3.38
C THR A 147 -5.57 3.00 3.67
N TRP A 148 -5.26 1.76 4.03
CA TRP A 148 -3.89 1.26 4.21
C TRP A 148 -3.82 -0.27 4.04
N LYS A 149 -2.63 -0.80 3.71
CA LYS A 149 -2.37 -2.25 3.58
C LYS A 149 -1.84 -2.87 4.86
N VAL A 150 -0.84 -2.27 5.44
CA VAL A 150 -0.16 -2.77 6.64
C VAL A 150 0.06 -1.63 7.60
N GLN A 151 -0.27 -1.83 8.85
CA GLN A 151 -0.04 -0.87 9.90
C GLN A 151 0.20 -1.58 11.23
N ARG A 152 1.32 -1.24 11.92
CA ARG A 152 1.70 -1.87 13.18
C ARG A 152 1.74 -3.40 13.07
N ASN A 153 1.03 -4.09 13.97
CA ASN A 153 0.92 -5.55 14.01
C ASN A 153 -0.31 -6.08 13.24
N MET A 154 -0.74 -5.41 12.18
CA MET A 154 -1.92 -5.81 11.44
C MET A 154 -1.78 -5.63 9.93
N ILE A 155 -2.51 -6.44 9.18
CA ILE A 155 -2.66 -6.36 7.73
C ILE A 155 -4.13 -6.27 7.37
N ASN A 156 -4.48 -5.28 6.55
CA ASN A 156 -5.77 -5.14 5.92
C ASN A 156 -5.82 -6.05 4.68
N VAL A 157 -6.85 -6.90 4.59
CA VAL A 157 -7.06 -7.80 3.44
C VAL A 157 -8.27 -7.42 2.59
N GLY A 158 -8.77 -6.19 2.75
CA GLY A 158 -9.83 -5.62 1.93
C GLY A 158 -9.48 -5.60 0.44
N VAL A 159 -10.41 -5.96 -0.41
CA VAL A 159 -10.20 -6.09 -1.87
C VAL A 159 -9.66 -4.81 -2.50
N ASP A 160 -10.09 -3.65 -2.02
CA ASP A 160 -9.68 -2.33 -2.53
C ASP A 160 -8.18 -2.07 -2.33
N ALA A 161 -7.59 -2.64 -1.26
CA ALA A 161 -6.16 -2.54 -0.99
C ALA A 161 -5.30 -3.49 -1.83
N TRP A 162 -5.89 -4.56 -2.41
CA TRP A 162 -5.16 -5.66 -3.06
C TRP A 162 -5.60 -5.90 -4.51
N HIS A 163 -5.96 -4.86 -5.24
CA HIS A 163 -6.36 -4.94 -6.64
C HIS A 163 -7.48 -5.98 -6.87
N PHE A 164 -8.42 -6.03 -5.94
CA PHE A 164 -9.59 -6.95 -5.94
C PHE A 164 -9.23 -8.45 -5.97
N THR A 165 -8.00 -8.79 -5.54
CA THR A 165 -7.47 -10.16 -5.54
C THR A 165 -7.34 -10.68 -4.10
N PRO A 166 -7.73 -11.93 -3.79
CA PRO A 166 -7.46 -12.52 -2.49
C PRO A 166 -5.97 -12.57 -2.14
N VAL A 167 -5.65 -12.28 -0.89
CA VAL A 167 -4.27 -12.21 -0.38
C VAL A 167 -3.79 -13.61 0.03
N PRO A 168 -2.71 -14.14 -0.57
CA PRO A 168 -2.22 -15.46 -0.20
C PRO A 168 -1.51 -15.47 1.15
N LEU A 169 -1.54 -16.61 1.85
CA LEU A 169 -0.85 -16.81 3.13
C LEU A 169 0.65 -16.45 3.07
N LYS A 170 1.31 -16.66 1.93
CA LYS A 170 2.72 -16.27 1.75
C LYS A 170 2.95 -14.77 1.96
N THR A 171 2.00 -13.93 1.51
CA THR A 171 2.05 -12.47 1.71
C THR A 171 1.84 -12.13 3.19
N ILE A 172 0.90 -12.79 3.86
CA ILE A 172 0.71 -12.61 5.32
C ILE A 172 2.02 -12.93 6.06
N LYS A 173 2.64 -14.09 5.78
CA LYS A 173 3.92 -14.49 6.38
C LYS A 173 5.04 -13.51 6.10
N PHE A 174 5.12 -13.00 4.89
CA PHE A 174 6.11 -11.98 4.51
C PHE A 174 5.97 -10.72 5.36
N GLN A 175 4.74 -10.21 5.51
CA GLN A 175 4.46 -9.03 6.32
C GLN A 175 4.73 -9.27 7.82
N MET A 176 4.31 -10.40 8.37
CA MET A 176 4.62 -10.78 9.75
C MET A 176 6.13 -10.78 10.01
N ASN A 177 6.91 -11.38 9.10
CA ASN A 177 8.37 -11.43 9.22
C ASN A 177 9.01 -10.05 9.06
N GLY A 178 8.50 -9.23 8.15
CA GLY A 178 8.94 -7.86 7.93
C GLY A 178 8.73 -7.00 9.17
N ILE A 179 7.54 -7.04 9.76
CA ILE A 179 7.21 -6.33 10.99
C ILE A 179 8.14 -6.75 12.12
N ARG A 180 8.33 -8.06 12.37
CA ARG A 180 9.22 -8.55 13.42
C ARG A 180 10.67 -8.10 13.25
N LYS A 181 11.16 -8.10 12.03
CA LYS A 181 12.56 -7.79 11.75
C LYS A 181 12.87 -6.30 11.82
N TYR A 182 11.92 -5.47 11.46
CA TYR A 182 12.14 -4.04 11.26
C TYR A 182 11.31 -3.16 12.19
N TYR A 183 10.32 -3.74 12.91
CA TYR A 183 9.49 -3.00 13.84
C TYR A 183 10.22 -2.82 15.18
N ASP A 184 10.45 -1.59 15.55
CA ASP A 184 11.02 -1.26 16.85
C ASP A 184 9.89 -1.14 17.90
N GLN A 185 9.82 -2.11 18.82
CA GLN A 185 8.81 -2.10 19.90
C GLN A 185 8.92 -0.85 20.80
N ASN A 186 10.12 -0.27 20.91
CA ASN A 186 10.29 0.97 21.67
C ASN A 186 9.59 2.15 20.98
N VAL A 187 9.54 2.15 19.64
CA VAL A 187 8.80 3.15 18.87
C VAL A 187 7.30 2.99 19.11
N TYR A 188 6.78 1.75 19.08
CA TYR A 188 5.37 1.47 19.39
C TYR A 188 4.99 1.89 20.83
N ALA A 189 5.79 1.52 21.81
CA ALA A 189 5.60 1.96 23.21
C ALA A 189 5.80 3.48 23.35
N GLY A 190 6.63 4.09 22.53
CA GLY A 190 6.83 5.53 22.43
C GLY A 190 5.61 6.27 21.89
N GLU A 191 4.90 5.72 20.90
CA GLU A 191 3.65 6.28 20.38
C GLU A 191 2.55 6.35 21.44
N LEU A 192 2.35 5.28 22.19
CA LEU A 192 1.38 5.28 23.30
C LEU A 192 1.73 6.29 24.38
N LYS A 193 3.04 6.62 24.53
CA LYS A 193 3.54 7.65 25.45
C LYS A 193 3.63 9.04 24.82
N ALA A 194 3.81 9.14 23.51
CA ALA A 194 4.00 10.39 22.78
C ALA A 194 2.73 11.25 22.70
N ASN A 195 1.57 10.67 22.93
CA ASN A 195 0.35 11.46 23.20
C ASN A 195 0.45 12.35 24.44
N LEU A 196 1.58 12.29 25.19
CA LEU A 196 1.83 13.07 26.40
C LEU A 196 3.08 13.96 26.33
N ASN A 197 3.94 13.81 25.32
CA ASN A 197 5.14 14.64 25.15
C ASN A 197 5.35 14.94 23.66
N PHE A 198 5.25 16.20 23.27
CA PHE A 198 5.64 16.68 21.94
C PHE A 198 7.08 16.23 21.64
N LYS A 199 7.25 15.18 20.84
CA LYS A 199 8.56 14.84 20.30
C LYS A 199 8.90 15.84 19.21
N HIS A 200 10.15 16.26 19.18
CA HIS A 200 10.72 16.91 18.01
C HIS A 200 10.69 15.92 16.85
N GLY A 201 10.25 16.38 15.69
CA GLY A 201 10.28 15.59 14.47
C GLY A 201 11.72 15.21 14.11
N GLU A 202 11.88 14.06 13.52
CA GLU A 202 13.16 13.51 13.09
C GLU A 202 13.27 13.56 11.57
N PHE A 203 14.49 13.76 11.09
CA PHE A 203 14.83 13.56 9.69
C PHE A 203 15.24 12.10 9.48
N LYS A 204 14.53 11.38 8.63
CA LYS A 204 14.76 9.96 8.36
C LYS A 204 14.98 9.71 6.88
N VAL A 205 15.83 8.73 6.56
CA VAL A 205 16.02 8.24 5.20
C VAL A 205 15.72 6.76 5.17
N LEU A 206 14.66 6.39 4.46
CA LEU A 206 14.26 5.01 4.23
C LEU A 206 14.73 4.56 2.86
N ARG A 207 15.25 3.35 2.80
CA ARG A 207 15.71 2.73 1.55
C ARG A 207 15.08 1.37 1.38
N ALA A 208 14.70 1.05 0.15
CA ALA A 208 14.16 -0.26 -0.17
C ALA A 208 15.08 -1.39 0.32
N PRO A 209 14.58 -2.46 0.93
CA PRO A 209 13.17 -2.80 1.15
C PRO A 209 12.68 -2.46 2.58
N ILE A 210 13.29 -1.49 3.26
CA ILE A 210 12.99 -1.16 4.67
C ILE A 210 11.77 -0.26 4.73
N TYR A 211 10.74 -0.68 5.48
CA TYR A 211 9.57 0.12 5.77
C TYR A 211 9.76 0.89 7.08
N ASP A 212 9.20 2.10 7.15
CA ASP A 212 9.07 2.79 8.45
C ASP A 212 8.04 2.05 9.29
N THR A 213 8.32 2.01 10.58
CA THR A 213 7.53 1.23 11.54
C THR A 213 6.49 2.08 12.25
N VAL A 214 6.62 3.39 12.18
CA VAL A 214 5.70 4.34 12.81
C VAL A 214 5.42 5.47 11.84
N GLU A 215 4.17 5.58 11.46
CA GLU A 215 3.66 6.61 10.59
C GLU A 215 2.72 7.50 11.38
N HIS A 216 3.02 8.79 11.44
CA HIS A 216 2.11 9.81 11.96
C HIS A 216 1.37 10.47 10.80
N GLU A 217 0.14 10.89 11.03
CA GLU A 217 -0.66 11.60 10.02
C GLU A 217 0.03 12.87 9.52
N ASP A 218 0.81 13.52 10.39
CA ASP A 218 1.52 14.76 10.09
C ASP A 218 2.92 14.54 9.48
N ASP A 219 3.37 13.29 9.28
CA ASP A 219 4.69 13.00 8.73
C ASP A 219 4.77 13.37 7.24
N ILE A 220 5.79 14.15 6.87
CA ILE A 220 6.04 14.53 5.49
C ILE A 220 6.87 13.44 4.81
N ASN A 221 6.22 12.61 4.00
CA ASN A 221 6.90 11.59 3.20
C ASN A 221 7.33 12.14 1.83
N ILE A 222 8.62 12.04 1.51
CA ILE A 222 9.21 12.52 0.28
C ILE A 222 9.73 11.32 -0.51
N PHE A 223 9.05 10.94 -1.59
CA PHE A 223 9.48 9.83 -2.43
C PHE A 223 10.34 10.30 -3.59
N LEU A 224 11.54 9.72 -3.74
CA LEU A 224 12.49 10.05 -4.80
C LEU A 224 12.35 9.13 -6.00
N ALA A 225 11.43 9.45 -6.90
CA ALA A 225 11.16 8.69 -8.13
C ALA A 225 12.11 9.09 -9.26
N GLY A 226 12.62 8.10 -9.98
CA GLY A 226 13.48 8.31 -11.13
C GLY A 226 14.45 7.14 -11.37
N PRO A 227 15.19 7.15 -12.48
CA PRO A 227 16.07 6.05 -12.86
C PRO A 227 17.21 5.86 -11.87
N ILE A 228 17.45 4.60 -11.50
CA ILE A 228 18.57 4.16 -10.66
C ILE A 228 19.68 3.58 -11.54
N GLN A 229 19.31 2.61 -12.39
CA GLN A 229 20.27 1.95 -13.26
C GLN A 229 20.58 2.83 -14.49
N GLY A 230 21.86 2.98 -14.79
CA GLY A 230 22.32 3.83 -15.88
C GLY A 230 22.19 5.33 -15.60
N ALA A 231 22.01 5.72 -14.34
CA ALA A 231 22.00 7.10 -13.88
C ALA A 231 23.06 7.34 -12.81
N GLN A 232 23.52 8.58 -12.66
CA GLN A 232 24.35 9.00 -11.52
C GLN A 232 23.61 8.82 -10.20
N GLU A 233 24.33 8.90 -9.08
CA GLU A 233 23.76 8.72 -7.73
C GLU A 233 22.98 9.97 -7.25
N TRP A 234 22.06 10.44 -8.04
CA TRP A 234 21.33 11.68 -7.81
C TRP A 234 20.45 11.64 -6.53
N GLN A 235 19.96 10.46 -6.13
CA GLN A 235 19.18 10.32 -4.90
C GLN A 235 20.05 10.72 -3.70
N GLU A 236 21.28 10.24 -3.62
CA GLU A 236 22.21 10.55 -2.53
C GLU A 236 22.57 12.04 -2.51
N GLU A 237 22.69 12.67 -3.68
CA GLU A 237 22.92 14.09 -3.78
C GLU A 237 21.74 14.91 -3.21
N ILE A 238 20.49 14.53 -3.55
CA ILE A 238 19.29 15.19 -3.01
C ILE A 238 19.21 14.98 -1.50
N ILE A 239 19.36 13.72 -1.03
CA ILE A 239 19.29 13.37 0.40
C ILE A 239 20.29 14.20 1.21
N SER A 240 21.55 14.22 0.79
CA SER A 240 22.61 14.96 1.49
C SER A 240 22.33 16.46 1.58
N LYS A 241 21.78 17.05 0.52
CA LYS A 241 21.46 18.49 0.50
C LYS A 241 20.26 18.83 1.41
N ILE A 242 19.23 17.99 1.42
CA ILE A 242 18.07 18.19 2.28
C ILE A 242 18.45 17.94 3.73
N GLU A 243 19.16 16.85 4.03
CA GLU A 243 19.64 16.57 5.38
C GLU A 243 20.45 17.73 5.96
N LYS A 244 21.37 18.30 5.17
CA LYS A 244 22.15 19.46 5.58
C LYS A 244 21.29 20.68 5.92
N GLU A 245 20.18 20.88 5.21
CA GLU A 245 19.28 22.00 5.45
C GLU A 245 18.46 21.82 6.73
N PHE A 246 18.07 20.57 7.06
CA PHE A 246 17.14 20.30 8.18
C PHE A 246 17.82 19.73 9.42
N LYS A 247 19.11 19.35 9.37
CA LYS A 247 19.84 18.69 10.46
C LYS A 247 19.76 19.40 11.83
N ASP A 248 19.80 20.72 11.80
CA ASP A 248 19.84 21.54 13.01
C ASP A 248 18.52 22.32 13.24
N LYS A 249 17.46 21.99 12.45
CA LYS A 249 16.15 22.63 12.58
C LYS A 249 15.24 21.81 13.51
N HIS A 250 14.38 22.51 14.24
CA HIS A 250 13.33 21.92 15.04
C HIS A 250 12.01 21.95 14.25
N PHE A 251 11.36 20.82 14.12
CA PHE A 251 10.07 20.68 13.48
C PHE A 251 9.17 19.76 14.31
N THR A 252 7.87 19.82 14.10
CA THR A 252 6.87 19.10 14.90
C THR A 252 6.52 17.73 14.31
N CYS A 253 6.77 17.50 13.02
CA CYS A 253 6.51 16.28 12.29
C CYS A 253 7.81 15.63 11.82
N ASN A 254 7.82 14.34 11.48
CA ASN A 254 8.98 13.73 10.85
C ASN A 254 9.07 14.12 9.38
N ILE A 255 10.31 14.31 8.89
CA ILE A 255 10.61 14.45 7.47
C ILE A 255 11.24 13.14 7.03
N ILE A 256 10.55 12.39 6.18
CA ILE A 256 10.94 11.04 5.77
C ILE A 256 11.26 11.05 4.28
N ILE A 257 12.51 10.82 3.91
CA ILE A 257 12.89 10.60 2.51
C ILE A 257 12.87 9.12 2.21
N SER A 258 12.02 8.73 1.28
CA SER A 258 11.90 7.35 0.80
C SER A 258 12.60 7.21 -0.55
N SER A 259 13.75 6.51 -0.54
CA SER A 259 14.58 6.29 -1.73
C SER A 259 14.52 4.82 -2.18
N PRO A 260 14.13 4.54 -3.43
CA PRO A 260 14.13 3.18 -3.96
C PRO A 260 15.55 2.63 -4.18
N ARG A 261 16.56 3.48 -4.12
CA ARG A 261 17.96 3.09 -4.27
C ARG A 261 18.45 2.36 -3.03
N ARG A 262 18.89 1.11 -3.19
CA ARG A 262 19.57 0.33 -2.14
C ARG A 262 21.05 0.71 -2.09
N LEU A 263 21.63 0.80 -0.89
CA LEU A 263 23.07 1.07 -0.74
C LEU A 263 23.94 -0.11 -1.20
N GLU A 264 23.45 -1.33 -0.98
CA GLU A 264 24.15 -2.55 -1.38
C GLU A 264 23.25 -3.40 -2.28
N LYS A 265 23.83 -4.07 -3.26
CA LYS A 265 23.11 -5.08 -4.05
C LYS A 265 22.93 -6.33 -3.18
N PRO A 266 21.70 -6.72 -2.84
CA PRO A 266 21.46 -7.94 -2.08
C PRO A 266 21.88 -9.16 -2.88
N LYS A 267 22.43 -10.19 -2.21
CA LYS A 267 22.79 -11.46 -2.85
C LYS A 267 21.55 -12.13 -3.51
N ASN A 268 20.39 -11.97 -2.88
CA ASN A 268 19.10 -12.47 -3.36
C ASN A 268 18.17 -11.28 -3.55
N PHE A 269 18.19 -10.68 -4.74
CA PHE A 269 17.27 -9.60 -5.07
C PHE A 269 15.91 -10.17 -5.46
N ILE A 270 14.86 -9.76 -4.77
CA ILE A 270 13.47 -10.11 -5.09
C ILE A 270 12.84 -8.87 -5.73
N TYR A 271 12.46 -9.01 -6.99
CA TYR A 271 11.93 -7.91 -7.78
C TYR A 271 10.59 -7.40 -7.25
N GLU A 272 9.73 -8.33 -6.83
CA GLU A 272 8.41 -8.05 -6.29
C GLU A 272 8.48 -7.22 -5.00
N GLU A 273 9.43 -7.53 -4.10
CA GLU A 273 9.66 -6.72 -2.89
C GLU A 273 10.02 -5.26 -3.23
N GLN A 274 10.81 -5.06 -4.26
CA GLN A 274 11.21 -3.73 -4.70
C GLN A 274 10.01 -2.95 -5.23
N VAL A 275 9.21 -3.57 -6.10
CA VAL A 275 8.03 -2.94 -6.71
C VAL A 275 6.97 -2.63 -5.66
N GLU A 276 6.72 -3.56 -4.71
CA GLU A 276 5.75 -3.35 -3.63
C GLU A 276 6.19 -2.19 -2.72
N TRP A 277 7.48 -2.12 -2.37
CA TRP A 277 8.03 -1.03 -1.57
C TRP A 277 7.93 0.33 -2.30
N GLU A 278 8.30 0.39 -3.58
CA GLU A 278 8.19 1.59 -4.41
C GLU A 278 6.74 2.06 -4.51
N THR A 279 5.82 1.15 -4.80
CA THR A 279 4.38 1.44 -4.89
C THR A 279 3.84 1.99 -3.57
N TYR A 280 4.24 1.39 -2.45
CA TYR A 280 3.80 1.82 -1.12
C TYR A 280 4.23 3.27 -0.83
N TYR A 281 5.52 3.59 -0.95
CA TYR A 281 6.03 4.93 -0.62
C TYR A 281 5.65 5.98 -1.65
N LEU A 282 5.51 5.62 -2.91
CA LEU A 282 4.96 6.50 -3.94
C LEU A 282 3.52 6.92 -3.59
N ASN A 283 2.68 5.97 -3.19
CA ASN A 283 1.32 6.27 -2.76
C ASN A 283 1.29 7.13 -1.48
N ARG A 284 2.18 6.88 -0.54
CA ARG A 284 2.26 7.70 0.68
C ARG A 284 2.66 9.13 0.40
N SER A 285 3.66 9.35 -0.44
CA SER A 285 4.05 10.71 -0.84
C SER A 285 2.93 11.46 -1.56
N TYR A 286 2.08 10.72 -2.24
CA TYR A 286 0.90 11.23 -2.91
C TYR A 286 -0.23 11.66 -1.94
N MET A 287 -0.42 10.93 -0.83
CA MET A 287 -1.55 11.12 0.10
C MET A 287 -1.29 12.16 1.21
N GLY A 288 -0.12 12.73 1.31
CA GLY A 288 0.19 13.70 2.38
C GLY A 288 1.67 14.05 2.46
N GLY A 289 2.40 13.89 1.35
CA GLY A 289 3.81 14.20 1.28
C GLY A 289 4.18 14.88 -0.03
N ILE A 290 5.40 14.65 -0.51
CA ILE A 290 5.94 15.25 -1.72
C ILE A 290 6.45 14.14 -2.64
N THR A 291 5.86 14.01 -3.83
CA THR A 291 6.39 13.12 -4.87
C THR A 291 7.43 13.86 -5.70
N VAL A 292 8.66 13.39 -5.72
CA VAL A 292 9.77 14.00 -6.46
C VAL A 292 10.13 13.11 -7.63
N PHE A 293 9.98 13.61 -8.85
CA PHE A 293 10.55 12.98 -10.04
C PHE A 293 11.79 13.75 -10.50
N TRP A 294 12.94 13.08 -10.55
CA TRP A 294 14.13 13.57 -11.22
C TRP A 294 14.52 12.62 -12.35
N LEU A 295 14.56 13.15 -13.57
CA LEU A 295 14.88 12.40 -14.78
C LEU A 295 16.22 12.88 -15.34
N PRO A 296 17.36 12.37 -14.83
CA PRO A 296 18.68 12.69 -15.36
C PRO A 296 18.88 12.03 -16.73
N THR A 297 19.82 12.56 -17.50
CA THR A 297 20.33 11.89 -18.71
C THR A 297 21.01 10.58 -18.33
N GLN A 298 21.03 9.62 -19.26
CA GLN A 298 21.79 8.38 -19.08
C GLN A 298 23.28 8.67 -18.89
N ASP A 299 23.86 8.02 -17.88
CA ASP A 299 25.29 8.06 -17.65
C ASP A 299 25.96 6.98 -18.50
N ASN A 300 26.72 7.42 -19.50
CA ASN A 300 27.39 6.52 -20.45
C ASN A 300 28.58 5.78 -19.84
N GLU A 301 29.06 6.19 -18.67
CA GLU A 301 30.15 5.50 -17.95
C GLU A 301 29.63 4.29 -17.17
N GLN A 302 28.31 4.23 -16.93
CA GLN A 302 27.69 3.09 -16.28
C GLN A 302 27.27 2.01 -17.28
N GLN A 303 27.53 0.74 -16.92
CA GLN A 303 27.04 -0.39 -17.71
C GLN A 303 25.51 -0.46 -17.61
N TYR A 304 24.83 -0.22 -18.73
CA TYR A 304 23.39 -0.34 -18.85
C TYR A 304 23.02 -1.11 -20.13
N ASP A 305 22.20 -2.14 -20.00
CA ASP A 305 21.78 -2.93 -21.15
C ASP A 305 20.57 -2.30 -21.85
N ASN A 306 20.87 -1.36 -22.76
CA ASN A 306 19.84 -0.71 -23.59
C ASN A 306 19.13 -1.68 -24.58
N LYS A 307 19.60 -2.93 -24.74
CA LYS A 307 18.98 -3.90 -25.63
C LYS A 307 17.81 -4.61 -24.97
N SER A 308 17.89 -4.83 -23.65
CA SER A 308 16.83 -5.51 -22.90
C SER A 308 15.70 -4.56 -22.48
N ARG A 309 16.02 -3.28 -22.20
CA ARG A 309 15.02 -2.26 -21.90
C ARG A 309 15.51 -0.83 -22.14
N SER A 310 14.57 0.06 -22.44
CA SER A 310 14.90 1.48 -22.63
C SER A 310 15.28 2.14 -21.29
N TYR A 311 16.24 3.08 -21.34
CA TYR A 311 16.63 3.86 -20.16
C TYR A 311 15.42 4.59 -19.54
N ALA A 312 15.33 4.58 -18.22
CA ALA A 312 14.25 5.19 -17.44
C ALA A 312 12.82 4.69 -17.81
N GLN A 313 12.67 3.47 -18.33
CA GLN A 313 11.37 2.93 -18.78
C GLN A 313 10.36 2.88 -17.62
N THR A 314 10.73 2.34 -16.48
CA THR A 314 9.88 2.23 -15.28
C THR A 314 9.52 3.62 -14.75
N SER A 315 10.51 4.51 -14.63
CA SER A 315 10.29 5.87 -14.14
C SER A 315 9.35 6.70 -15.03
N ARG A 316 9.34 6.43 -16.34
CA ARG A 316 8.38 7.06 -17.26
C ARG A 316 6.98 6.52 -17.09
N PHE A 317 6.85 5.23 -16.81
CA PHE A 317 5.56 4.60 -16.51
C PHE A 317 4.99 5.16 -15.21
N GLU A 318 5.78 5.20 -14.14
CA GLU A 318 5.41 5.80 -12.84
C GLU A 318 5.02 7.27 -12.98
N LEU A 319 5.80 8.05 -13.75
CA LEU A 319 5.49 9.46 -14.02
C LEU A 319 4.16 9.61 -14.77
N GLY A 320 3.90 8.75 -15.74
CA GLY A 320 2.63 8.74 -16.50
C GLY A 320 1.44 8.37 -15.64
N GLU A 321 1.58 7.37 -14.78
CA GLU A 321 0.56 6.97 -13.81
C GLU A 321 0.31 8.10 -12.82
N TRP A 322 1.38 8.66 -12.24
CA TRP A 322 1.26 9.78 -11.32
C TRP A 322 0.60 11.01 -11.97
N PHE A 323 1.02 11.36 -13.19
CA PHE A 323 0.44 12.45 -13.96
C PHE A 323 -1.06 12.27 -14.19
N GLY A 324 -1.51 11.04 -14.43
CA GLY A 324 -2.93 10.73 -14.64
C GLY A 324 -3.78 10.84 -13.37
N ARG A 325 -3.19 10.67 -12.19
CA ARG A 325 -3.89 10.82 -10.90
C ARG A 325 -4.18 12.26 -10.53
N GLY A 326 -3.32 13.19 -10.90
CA GLY A 326 -3.54 14.64 -10.83
C GLY A 326 -3.66 15.27 -9.45
N LEU A 327 -3.24 14.59 -8.38
CA LEU A 327 -3.40 15.03 -6.99
C LEU A 327 -2.06 15.01 -6.24
N GLY A 328 -1.98 15.74 -5.11
CA GLY A 328 -0.83 15.74 -4.22
C GLY A 328 0.27 16.75 -4.57
N ASP A 329 1.16 16.98 -3.63
CA ASP A 329 2.33 17.84 -3.80
C ASP A 329 3.44 17.14 -4.58
N PHE A 330 4.05 17.87 -5.51
CA PHE A 330 5.08 17.29 -6.36
C PHE A 330 6.20 18.26 -6.72
N VAL A 331 7.35 17.69 -7.06
CA VAL A 331 8.47 18.38 -7.69
C VAL A 331 8.93 17.56 -8.88
N ILE A 332 8.87 18.14 -10.06
CA ILE A 332 9.29 17.49 -11.30
C ILE A 332 10.51 18.19 -11.88
N GLY A 333 11.57 17.41 -12.10
CA GLY A 333 12.76 17.87 -12.77
C GLY A 333 13.17 16.94 -13.90
N VAL A 334 13.61 17.51 -15.00
CA VAL A 334 14.11 16.81 -16.19
C VAL A 334 15.40 17.45 -16.62
N GLN A 335 16.49 16.70 -16.55
CA GLN A 335 17.80 17.22 -17.01
C GLN A 335 17.78 17.50 -18.50
N SER A 336 18.35 18.62 -18.91
CA SER A 336 18.46 18.98 -20.32
C SER A 336 19.16 17.88 -21.12
N GLY A 337 18.56 17.47 -22.23
CA GLY A 337 19.01 16.35 -23.05
C GLY A 337 18.40 14.99 -22.66
N PHE A 338 17.58 14.90 -21.63
CA PHE A 338 16.81 13.69 -21.36
C PHE A 338 15.86 13.39 -22.52
N HIS A 339 15.86 12.15 -22.97
CA HIS A 339 14.99 11.75 -24.10
C HIS A 339 13.51 11.86 -23.75
N GLY A 340 12.80 12.79 -24.38
CA GLY A 340 11.41 13.11 -24.07
C GLY A 340 11.22 14.38 -23.22
N GLU A 341 12.29 15.10 -22.86
CA GLU A 341 12.26 16.36 -22.10
C GLU A 341 11.19 17.34 -22.60
N LYS A 342 11.16 17.63 -23.91
CA LYS A 342 10.22 18.58 -24.50
C LYS A 342 8.76 18.20 -24.28
N TYR A 343 8.45 16.91 -24.38
CA TYR A 343 7.07 16.42 -24.19
C TYR A 343 6.65 16.56 -22.74
N ILE A 344 7.49 16.11 -21.80
CA ILE A 344 7.23 16.18 -20.36
C ILE A 344 7.05 17.63 -19.95
N THR A 345 7.99 18.51 -20.29
CA THR A 345 7.95 19.95 -19.94
C THR A 345 6.68 20.61 -20.49
N TYR A 346 6.32 20.33 -21.75
CA TYR A 346 5.12 20.87 -22.35
C TYR A 346 3.84 20.40 -21.63
N LYS A 347 3.75 19.11 -21.32
CA LYS A 347 2.58 18.53 -20.65
C LYS A 347 2.37 19.10 -19.25
N PHE A 348 3.42 19.18 -18.44
CA PHE A 348 3.33 19.76 -17.10
C PHE A 348 2.98 21.25 -17.13
N LYS A 349 3.55 22.01 -18.07
CA LYS A 349 3.22 23.41 -18.24
C LYS A 349 1.77 23.62 -18.66
N LYS A 350 1.27 22.78 -19.58
CA LYS A 350 -0.09 22.90 -20.13
C LYS A 350 -1.16 22.50 -19.13
N ASP A 351 -0.96 21.36 -18.46
CA ASP A 351 -2.04 20.71 -17.71
C ASP A 351 -2.02 21.09 -16.20
N TYR A 352 -0.85 21.50 -15.68
CA TYR A 352 -0.64 21.89 -14.28
C TYR A 352 -0.12 23.31 -14.08
N GLU A 353 0.13 24.06 -15.16
CA GLU A 353 0.80 25.38 -15.13
C GLU A 353 2.18 25.34 -14.44
N TYR A 354 2.80 24.15 -14.37
CA TYR A 354 4.03 23.88 -13.65
C TYR A 354 5.25 24.00 -14.56
N ASP A 355 6.25 24.76 -14.12
CA ASP A 355 7.53 24.87 -14.78
C ASP A 355 8.48 23.78 -14.27
N VAL A 356 8.80 22.83 -15.15
CA VAL A 356 9.66 21.68 -14.84
C VAL A 356 11.08 22.15 -14.58
N GLU A 357 11.69 21.70 -13.49
CA GLU A 357 13.06 22.03 -13.13
C GLU A 357 14.07 21.38 -14.10
N THR A 358 15.12 22.10 -14.47
CA THR A 358 16.10 21.61 -15.46
C THR A 358 17.43 21.17 -14.85
N ASN A 359 17.62 21.41 -13.56
CA ASN A 359 18.81 20.97 -12.82
C ASN A 359 18.48 20.56 -11.38
N ILE A 360 19.31 19.68 -10.83
CA ILE A 360 19.07 19.07 -9.52
C ILE A 360 19.08 20.07 -8.36
N ASN A 361 19.85 21.16 -8.45
CA ASN A 361 19.89 22.18 -7.40
C ASN A 361 18.55 22.92 -7.29
N ASN A 362 17.88 23.15 -8.40
CA ASN A 362 16.54 23.73 -8.41
C ASN A 362 15.52 22.74 -7.88
N VAL A 363 15.60 21.46 -8.23
CA VAL A 363 14.78 20.39 -7.63
C VAL A 363 14.89 20.42 -6.10
N VAL A 364 16.11 20.44 -5.56
CA VAL A 364 16.34 20.52 -4.11
C VAL A 364 15.71 21.77 -3.50
N LYS A 365 15.87 22.95 -4.13
CA LYS A 365 15.24 24.19 -3.65
C LYS A 365 13.72 24.09 -3.62
N SER A 366 13.13 23.50 -4.65
CA SER A 366 11.69 23.31 -4.76
C SER A 366 11.18 22.32 -3.69
N ILE A 367 11.93 21.25 -3.39
CA ILE A 367 11.63 20.33 -2.30
C ILE A 367 11.67 21.06 -0.95
N ILE A 368 12.76 21.79 -0.66
CA ILE A 368 12.93 22.53 0.60
C ILE A 368 11.81 23.57 0.78
N LYS A 369 11.44 24.26 -0.30
CA LYS A 369 10.33 25.19 -0.29
C LYS A 369 9.04 24.51 0.12
N LYS A 370 8.69 23.37 -0.50
CA LYS A 370 7.48 22.62 -0.18
C LYS A 370 7.49 22.04 1.24
N ILE A 371 8.63 21.53 1.72
CA ILE A 371 8.75 21.10 3.12
C ILE A 371 8.42 22.27 4.06
N ASN A 372 9.01 23.46 3.81
CA ASN A 372 8.75 24.63 4.66
C ASN A 372 7.31 25.18 4.55
N GLU A 373 6.55 24.82 3.52
CA GLU A 373 5.13 25.14 3.38
C GLU A 373 4.23 24.14 4.15
N LEU A 374 4.74 22.94 4.44
CA LEU A 374 4.03 21.86 5.13
C LEU A 374 4.31 21.80 6.63
N ILE A 375 5.48 22.32 7.10
CA ILE A 375 5.80 22.45 8.53
C ILE A 375 5.29 23.79 9.04
#